data_c2fc4c3852b0716b0da888a377e860f2
#
_entry.id   c2fc4c3852b0716b0da888a377e860f2
#
_cell.length_a   1.000
_cell.length_b   1.000
_cell.length_c   1.000
_cell.angle_alpha   90.00
_cell.angle_beta   90.00
_cell.angle_gamma   90.00
#
_symmetry.space_group_name_H-M   'P 1'
#
loop_
_entity.id
_entity.type
_entity.pdbx_description
1 polymer ?
#
loop_
_entity_poly.entity_id
_entity_poly.type
_entity_poly.pdbx_seq_one_letter_code
_entity_poly.pdbx_strand_id
1 'polypeptide(L)'
;MEKISNSALFKKIDDFFDISNLWNWFFVLLPPVIMICLIRIYGVNVCQNDQWAIVPIFEKFFKNILTFKDLLSFHNEHCIFFPRLVMLFSAKVVHYNTIFELFLSWLFLMLSGIIIFSVLKQHLGKKFKVSHFILISFLIFNLRQWENMLYGWQFQIPMSVFFMLLGFYLVEKDNNISFIISVIAAIISSFSFANGIAVWPIALPALFVCHKKEKLKIYIWIFLGFLVMFFYLSG
;
A
#
# COMPACT_ATOMS: atom_id res chain seq x y z
N MET A 1 -13.44 45.28 31.10
CA MET A 1 -14.52 44.29 30.89
C MET A 1 -14.51 43.59 29.53
N GLU A 2 -13.58 43.87 28.64
CA GLU A 2 -13.53 43.22 27.28
C GLU A 2 -12.75 41.88 27.20
N LYS A 3 -11.90 41.56 28.18
CA LYS A 3 -11.09 40.32 28.11
C LYS A 3 -11.86 39.02 28.40
N ILE A 4 -13.06 39.09 29.00
CA ILE A 4 -13.87 37.91 29.36
C ILE A 4 -14.74 37.44 28.19
N SER A 5 -15.10 38.34 27.27
CA SER A 5 -15.90 38.02 26.07
C SER A 5 -15.13 37.17 25.05
N ASN A 6 -13.84 37.41 24.91
CA ASN A 6 -13.01 36.67 23.94
C ASN A 6 -12.79 35.20 24.33
N SER A 7 -12.68 34.89 25.63
CA SER A 7 -12.45 33.48 26.06
C SER A 7 -13.67 32.60 25.84
N ALA A 8 -14.89 33.12 26.00
CA ALA A 8 -16.12 32.35 25.75
C ALA A 8 -16.38 32.18 24.25
N LEU A 9 -16.00 33.16 23.43
CA LEU A 9 -16.06 33.05 21.98
C LEU A 9 -15.05 32.02 21.44
N PHE A 10 -13.81 32.05 21.93
CA PHE A 10 -12.78 31.06 21.58
C PHE A 10 -13.18 29.66 22.00
N LYS A 11 -13.79 29.48 23.18
CA LYS A 11 -14.28 28.17 23.62
C LYS A 11 -15.45 27.65 22.74
N LYS A 12 -16.38 28.54 22.33
CA LYS A 12 -17.42 28.18 21.35
C LYS A 12 -16.85 27.84 19.95
N ILE A 13 -15.78 28.49 19.56
CA ILE A 13 -15.06 28.20 18.33
C ILE A 13 -14.36 26.84 18.42
N ASP A 14 -13.73 26.52 19.57
CA ASP A 14 -13.10 25.21 19.80
C ASP A 14 -14.13 24.07 19.86
N ASP A 15 -15.29 24.27 20.50
CA ASP A 15 -16.40 23.32 20.51
C ASP A 15 -17.02 23.15 19.11
N PHE A 16 -17.07 24.18 18.29
CA PHE A 16 -17.47 24.10 16.87
C PHE A 16 -16.41 23.34 16.04
N PHE A 17 -15.14 23.45 16.39
CA PHE A 17 -14.06 22.68 15.78
C PHE A 17 -14.08 21.20 16.15
N ASP A 18 -14.63 20.81 17.30
CA ASP A 18 -14.84 19.39 17.65
C ASP A 18 -15.94 18.74 16.80
N ILE A 19 -17.02 19.46 16.51
CA ILE A 19 -18.04 19.04 15.53
C ILE A 19 -17.43 19.03 14.12
N SER A 20 -16.55 19.95 13.78
CA SER A 20 -15.81 19.97 12.51
C SER A 20 -14.91 18.76 12.35
N ASN A 21 -14.38 18.17 13.44
CA ASN A 21 -13.62 16.92 13.39
C ASN A 21 -14.48 15.74 12.93
N LEU A 22 -15.73 15.63 13.37
CA LEU A 22 -16.66 14.58 12.94
C LEU A 22 -16.97 14.70 11.43
N TRP A 23 -17.24 15.90 10.94
CA TRP A 23 -17.45 16.16 9.51
C TRP A 23 -16.19 15.91 8.69
N ASN A 24 -15.01 16.24 9.21
CA ASN A 24 -13.75 15.94 8.54
C ASN A 24 -13.54 14.42 8.41
N TRP A 25 -13.83 13.64 9.45
CA TRP A 25 -13.78 12.19 9.39
C TRP A 25 -14.82 11.60 8.44
N PHE A 26 -16.02 12.17 8.39
CA PHE A 26 -17.03 11.79 7.42
C PHE A 26 -16.50 11.94 5.98
N PHE A 27 -15.92 13.10 5.64
CA PHE A 27 -15.35 13.33 4.31
C PHE A 27 -14.10 12.49 4.03
N VAL A 28 -13.29 12.18 5.03
CA VAL A 28 -12.13 11.26 4.87
C VAL A 28 -12.59 9.84 4.59
N LEU A 29 -13.66 9.36 5.24
CA LEU A 29 -14.15 7.99 5.10
C LEU A 29 -15.11 7.81 3.92
N LEU A 30 -15.68 8.88 3.39
CA LEU A 30 -16.64 8.83 2.30
C LEU A 30 -16.08 8.15 1.03
N PRO A 31 -14.88 8.50 0.50
CA PRO A 31 -14.35 7.85 -0.70
C PRO A 31 -14.10 6.34 -0.53
N PRO A 32 -13.45 5.84 0.53
CA PRO A 32 -13.29 4.40 0.71
C PRO A 32 -14.61 3.66 0.89
N VAL A 33 -15.62 4.27 1.53
CA VAL A 33 -16.97 3.69 1.67
C VAL A 33 -17.65 3.61 0.30
N ILE A 34 -17.58 4.67 -0.50
CA ILE A 34 -18.13 4.63 -1.87
C ILE A 34 -17.45 3.52 -2.67
N MET A 35 -16.12 3.41 -2.60
CA MET A 35 -15.38 2.39 -3.35
C MET A 35 -15.78 0.96 -2.95
N ILE A 36 -15.92 0.67 -1.65
CA ILE A 36 -16.33 -0.68 -1.22
C ILE A 36 -17.79 -0.98 -1.62
N CYS A 37 -18.67 0.02 -1.64
CA CYS A 37 -20.02 -0.11 -2.16
C CYS A 37 -20.02 -0.42 -3.67
N LEU A 38 -19.18 0.26 -4.45
CA LEU A 38 -19.03 -0.02 -5.89
C LEU A 38 -18.50 -1.43 -6.15
N ILE A 39 -17.49 -1.90 -5.38
CA ILE A 39 -17.02 -3.28 -5.45
C ILE A 39 -18.14 -4.27 -5.17
N ARG A 40 -19.00 -4.00 -4.18
CA ARG A 40 -20.15 -4.88 -3.87
C ARG A 40 -21.22 -4.89 -4.95
N ILE A 41 -21.47 -3.77 -5.60
CA ILE A 41 -22.55 -3.61 -6.60
C ILE A 41 -22.08 -4.11 -7.97
N TYR A 42 -20.87 -3.79 -8.36
CA TYR A 42 -20.35 -4.02 -9.72
C TYR A 42 -19.28 -5.09 -9.81
N GLY A 43 -18.73 -5.56 -8.67
CA GLY A 43 -17.74 -6.63 -8.67
C GLY A 43 -18.33 -7.94 -9.19
N VAL A 44 -17.68 -8.55 -10.17
CA VAL A 44 -18.08 -9.83 -10.76
C VAL A 44 -17.00 -10.88 -10.54
N ASN A 45 -17.42 -12.08 -10.18
CA ASN A 45 -16.50 -13.22 -10.01
C ASN A 45 -16.24 -13.91 -11.34
N VAL A 46 -15.55 -13.22 -12.24
CA VAL A 46 -15.18 -13.72 -13.57
C VAL A 46 -13.74 -13.36 -13.85
N CYS A 47 -12.95 -14.33 -14.29
CA CYS A 47 -11.58 -14.09 -14.77
C CYS A 47 -11.61 -13.23 -16.04
N GLN A 48 -10.79 -12.19 -16.06
CA GLN A 48 -10.69 -11.24 -17.16
C GLN A 48 -9.23 -11.11 -17.60
N ASN A 49 -9.02 -10.88 -18.91
CA ASN A 49 -7.72 -10.52 -19.49
C ASN A 49 -6.54 -11.33 -18.89
N ASP A 50 -5.58 -10.65 -18.28
CA ASP A 50 -4.34 -11.22 -17.73
C ASP A 50 -4.55 -12.22 -16.56
N GLN A 51 -5.75 -12.24 -15.93
CA GLN A 51 -6.04 -13.25 -14.91
C GLN A 51 -5.95 -14.68 -15.44
N TRP A 52 -6.15 -14.89 -16.74
CA TRP A 52 -5.98 -16.20 -17.37
C TRP A 52 -4.52 -16.69 -17.35
N ALA A 53 -3.55 -15.78 -17.23
CA ALA A 53 -2.14 -16.14 -17.14
C ALA A 53 -1.78 -16.89 -15.85
N ILE A 54 -2.64 -16.89 -14.81
CA ILE A 54 -2.41 -17.66 -13.58
C ILE A 54 -2.81 -19.14 -13.72
N VAL A 55 -3.64 -19.49 -14.72
CA VAL A 55 -4.17 -20.85 -14.87
C VAL A 55 -3.08 -21.92 -14.96
N PRO A 56 -2.00 -21.79 -15.74
CA PRO A 56 -0.90 -22.75 -15.75
C PRO A 56 -0.22 -22.91 -14.37
N ILE A 57 -0.17 -21.85 -13.58
CA ILE A 57 0.37 -21.90 -12.19
C ILE A 57 -0.56 -22.70 -11.29
N PHE A 58 -1.88 -22.50 -11.39
CA PHE A 58 -2.89 -23.29 -10.66
C PHE A 58 -2.82 -24.77 -11.05
N GLU A 59 -2.73 -25.08 -12.34
CA GLU A 59 -2.61 -26.45 -12.83
C GLU A 59 -1.40 -27.16 -12.20
N LYS A 60 -0.23 -26.50 -12.22
CA LYS A 60 0.99 -27.06 -11.60
C LYS A 60 0.85 -27.19 -10.09
N PHE A 61 0.21 -26.23 -9.42
CA PHE A 61 -0.02 -26.26 -7.98
C PHE A 61 -0.90 -27.44 -7.57
N PHE A 62 -2.04 -27.64 -8.22
CA PHE A 62 -2.95 -28.74 -7.90
C PHE A 62 -2.42 -30.12 -8.31
N LYS A 63 -1.50 -30.17 -9.29
CA LYS A 63 -0.78 -31.40 -9.65
C LYS A 63 0.46 -31.66 -8.78
N ASN A 64 0.77 -30.79 -7.80
CA ASN A 64 1.97 -30.87 -6.95
C ASN A 64 3.30 -30.86 -7.73
N ILE A 65 3.36 -30.18 -8.87
CA ILE A 65 4.56 -30.04 -9.73
C ILE A 65 5.00 -28.56 -9.85
N LEU A 66 4.42 -27.68 -9.05
CA LEU A 66 4.79 -26.27 -9.03
C LEU A 66 6.22 -26.10 -8.50
N THR A 67 7.05 -25.37 -9.26
CA THR A 67 8.43 -25.05 -8.88
C THR A 67 8.58 -23.60 -8.43
N PHE A 68 9.64 -23.31 -7.69
CA PHE A 68 9.98 -21.94 -7.31
C PHE A 68 10.26 -21.05 -8.53
N LYS A 69 10.83 -21.63 -9.60
CA LYS A 69 11.06 -20.93 -10.88
C LYS A 69 9.75 -20.50 -11.53
N ASP A 70 8.69 -21.29 -11.43
CA ASP A 70 7.37 -20.92 -11.96
C ASP A 70 6.81 -19.67 -11.26
N LEU A 71 7.00 -19.60 -9.94
CA LEU A 71 6.56 -18.43 -9.15
C LEU A 71 7.35 -17.17 -9.46
N LEU A 72 8.65 -17.30 -9.76
CA LEU A 72 9.52 -16.18 -10.12
C LEU A 72 9.48 -15.81 -11.60
N SER A 73 8.73 -16.54 -12.44
CA SER A 73 8.64 -16.22 -13.87
C SER A 73 8.06 -14.81 -14.07
N PHE A 74 8.55 -14.12 -15.08
CA PHE A 74 8.04 -12.80 -15.43
C PHE A 74 6.65 -12.91 -16.07
N HIS A 75 5.81 -11.93 -15.81
CA HIS A 75 4.60 -11.64 -16.57
C HIS A 75 4.80 -10.25 -17.17
N ASN A 76 5.02 -10.22 -18.47
CA ASN A 76 5.56 -9.04 -19.14
C ASN A 76 6.86 -8.57 -18.45
N GLU A 77 6.96 -7.31 -18.07
CA GLU A 77 8.09 -6.73 -17.33
C GLU A 77 8.01 -6.89 -15.80
N HIS A 78 7.00 -7.63 -15.28
CA HIS A 78 6.75 -7.72 -13.84
C HIS A 78 7.04 -9.13 -13.31
N CYS A 79 7.83 -9.24 -12.24
CA CYS A 79 7.91 -10.45 -11.42
C CYS A 79 6.89 -10.34 -10.27
N ILE A 80 5.75 -11.01 -10.42
CA ILE A 80 4.60 -10.93 -9.50
C ILE A 80 4.58 -12.11 -8.52
N PHE A 81 5.72 -12.38 -7.89
CA PHE A 81 5.88 -13.52 -6.97
C PHE A 81 4.88 -13.50 -5.81
N PHE A 82 4.81 -12.39 -5.05
CA PHE A 82 3.90 -12.30 -3.90
C PHE A 82 2.43 -12.28 -4.29
N PRO A 83 1.99 -11.56 -5.32
CA PRO A 83 0.63 -11.68 -5.84
C PRO A 83 0.26 -13.12 -6.22
N ARG A 84 1.16 -13.89 -6.86
CA ARG A 84 0.92 -15.31 -7.16
C ARG A 84 0.68 -16.13 -5.89
N LEU A 85 1.44 -15.90 -4.82
CA LEU A 85 1.20 -16.58 -3.55
C LEU A 85 -0.19 -16.27 -2.99
N VAL A 86 -0.63 -15.01 -3.08
CA VAL A 86 -1.97 -14.59 -2.67
C VAL A 86 -3.04 -15.25 -3.54
N MET A 87 -2.85 -15.32 -4.86
CA MET A 87 -3.76 -15.98 -5.80
C MET A 87 -3.84 -17.50 -5.54
N LEU A 88 -2.70 -18.16 -5.26
CA LEU A 88 -2.69 -19.57 -4.87
C LEU A 88 -3.43 -19.82 -3.55
N PHE A 89 -3.25 -18.93 -2.57
CA PHE A 89 -4.01 -18.97 -1.32
C PHE A 89 -5.51 -18.81 -1.61
N SER A 90 -5.89 -17.83 -2.43
CA SER A 90 -7.27 -17.60 -2.86
C SER A 90 -7.85 -18.83 -3.57
N ALA A 91 -7.09 -19.46 -4.47
CA ALA A 91 -7.52 -20.67 -5.17
C ALA A 91 -7.83 -21.82 -4.20
N LYS A 92 -7.01 -21.98 -3.15
CA LYS A 92 -7.17 -23.05 -2.15
C LYS A 92 -8.30 -22.80 -1.16
N VAL A 93 -8.50 -21.54 -0.74
CA VAL A 93 -9.39 -21.19 0.40
C VAL A 93 -10.77 -20.70 -0.06
N VAL A 94 -10.80 -19.89 -1.12
CA VAL A 94 -12.04 -19.27 -1.63
C VAL A 94 -12.34 -19.66 -3.07
N HIS A 95 -11.77 -20.78 -3.55
CA HIS A 95 -11.98 -21.33 -4.91
C HIS A 95 -11.71 -20.28 -6.02
N TYR A 96 -10.68 -19.46 -5.83
CA TYR A 96 -10.30 -18.35 -6.72
C TYR A 96 -11.43 -17.39 -7.00
N ASN A 97 -12.02 -16.87 -5.95
CA ASN A 97 -13.02 -15.82 -6.08
C ASN A 97 -12.35 -14.48 -6.38
N THR A 98 -12.51 -13.96 -7.60
CA THR A 98 -11.89 -12.70 -8.03
C THR A 98 -12.39 -11.47 -7.25
N ILE A 99 -13.59 -11.53 -6.67
CA ILE A 99 -14.10 -10.48 -5.77
C ILE A 99 -13.21 -10.33 -4.53
N PHE A 100 -12.61 -11.43 -4.04
CA PHE A 100 -11.63 -11.37 -2.95
C PHE A 100 -10.43 -10.48 -3.31
N GLU A 101 -9.94 -10.55 -4.55
CA GLU A 101 -8.84 -9.70 -5.05
C GLU A 101 -9.25 -8.22 -5.11
N LEU A 102 -10.52 -7.91 -5.46
CA LEU A 102 -11.03 -6.54 -5.42
C LEU A 102 -11.02 -5.96 -4.00
N PHE A 103 -11.44 -6.76 -3.01
CA PHE A 103 -11.36 -6.36 -1.60
C PHE A 103 -9.93 -6.20 -1.12
N LEU A 104 -8.97 -7.01 -1.60
CA LEU A 104 -7.56 -6.82 -1.32
C LEU A 104 -7.03 -5.50 -1.88
N SER A 105 -7.42 -5.11 -3.10
CA SER A 105 -7.08 -3.80 -3.66
C SER A 105 -7.54 -2.67 -2.74
N TRP A 106 -8.81 -2.73 -2.33
CA TRP A 106 -9.37 -1.75 -1.40
C TRP A 106 -8.63 -1.75 -0.05
N LEU A 107 -8.33 -2.92 0.51
CA LEU A 107 -7.62 -3.06 1.78
C LEU A 107 -6.21 -2.44 1.71
N PHE A 108 -5.44 -2.74 0.66
CA PHE A 108 -4.10 -2.16 0.49
C PHE A 108 -4.13 -0.65 0.31
N LEU A 109 -5.13 -0.09 -0.38
CA LEU A 109 -5.32 1.36 -0.45
C LEU A 109 -5.66 1.96 0.92
N MET A 110 -6.54 1.32 1.70
CA MET A 110 -6.84 1.75 3.08
C MET A 110 -5.59 1.76 3.96
N LEU A 111 -4.82 0.68 3.94
CA LEU A 111 -3.57 0.57 4.70
C LEU A 111 -2.54 1.62 4.24
N SER A 112 -2.43 1.88 2.95
CA SER A 112 -1.61 2.96 2.40
C SER A 112 -2.04 4.33 2.92
N GLY A 113 -3.35 4.59 2.94
CA GLY A 113 -3.92 5.80 3.51
C GLY A 113 -3.59 5.97 4.99
N ILE A 114 -3.65 4.89 5.80
CA ILE A 114 -3.29 4.91 7.23
C ILE A 114 -1.81 5.25 7.40
N ILE A 115 -0.91 4.71 6.57
CA ILE A 115 0.52 5.06 6.63
C ILE A 115 0.71 6.54 6.30
N ILE A 116 0.14 7.04 5.20
CA ILE A 116 0.27 8.46 4.80
C ILE A 116 -0.29 9.38 5.90
N PHE A 117 -1.44 9.04 6.49
CA PHE A 117 -2.00 9.76 7.62
C PHE A 117 -1.03 9.81 8.81
N SER A 118 -0.41 8.67 9.14
CA SER A 118 0.54 8.55 10.24
C SER A 118 1.80 9.38 10.01
N VAL A 119 2.34 9.36 8.78
CA VAL A 119 3.49 10.18 8.36
C VAL A 119 3.16 11.67 8.49
N LEU A 120 2.03 12.11 7.94
CA LEU A 120 1.60 13.51 8.04
C LEU A 120 1.43 13.95 9.49
N LYS A 121 0.79 13.13 10.32
CA LYS A 121 0.61 13.43 11.75
C LYS A 121 1.97 13.52 12.48
N GLN A 122 2.91 12.64 12.14
CA GLN A 122 4.25 12.63 12.74
C GLN A 122 5.03 13.90 12.37
N HIS A 123 5.05 14.29 11.10
CA HIS A 123 5.86 15.43 10.62
C HIS A 123 5.22 16.80 10.88
N LEU A 124 3.91 16.92 10.81
CA LEU A 124 3.20 18.17 11.06
C LEU A 124 2.92 18.41 12.57
N GLY A 125 2.96 17.35 13.39
CA GLY A 125 2.74 17.43 14.82
C GLY A 125 1.43 18.17 15.18
N LYS A 126 1.53 19.21 16.02
CA LYS A 126 0.37 20.04 16.44
C LYS A 126 -0.30 20.82 15.31
N LYS A 127 0.37 20.98 14.15
CA LYS A 127 -0.21 21.67 12.98
C LYS A 127 -1.08 20.73 12.14
N PHE A 128 -1.03 19.42 12.39
CA PHE A 128 -1.83 18.45 11.67
C PHE A 128 -3.31 18.58 12.04
N LYS A 129 -4.16 18.68 11.00
CA LYS A 129 -5.63 18.62 11.11
C LYS A 129 -6.14 17.48 10.21
N VAL A 130 -7.19 16.80 10.63
CA VAL A 130 -7.84 15.74 9.84
C VAL A 130 -8.27 16.25 8.46
N SER A 131 -8.67 17.52 8.37
CA SER A 131 -9.03 18.18 7.10
C SER A 131 -7.92 18.15 6.04
N HIS A 132 -6.64 18.12 6.44
CA HIS A 132 -5.53 18.00 5.50
C HIS A 132 -5.54 16.65 4.77
N PHE A 133 -6.17 15.63 5.36
CA PHE A 133 -6.23 14.29 4.77
C PHE A 133 -7.44 14.08 3.86
N ILE A 134 -8.43 15.00 3.85
CA ILE A 134 -9.64 14.86 3.00
C ILE A 134 -9.24 14.73 1.52
N LEU A 135 -8.49 15.69 1.00
CA LEU A 135 -8.05 15.66 -0.41
C LEU A 135 -7.25 14.41 -0.73
N ILE A 136 -6.37 13.98 0.18
CA ILE A 136 -5.53 12.78 0.01
C ILE A 136 -6.41 11.54 -0.07
N SER A 137 -7.44 11.41 0.77
CA SER A 137 -8.39 10.30 0.71
C SER A 137 -9.13 10.25 -0.64
N PHE A 138 -9.61 11.40 -1.15
CA PHE A 138 -10.23 11.49 -2.47
C PHE A 138 -9.27 11.14 -3.61
N LEU A 139 -7.98 11.42 -3.48
CA LEU A 139 -6.96 11.04 -4.47
C LEU A 139 -6.65 9.53 -4.42
N ILE A 140 -6.52 8.95 -3.21
CA ILE A 140 -6.26 7.50 -3.05
C ILE A 140 -7.43 6.68 -3.61
N PHE A 141 -8.68 7.06 -3.30
CA PHE A 141 -9.88 6.37 -3.74
C PHE A 141 -10.58 7.06 -4.91
N ASN A 142 -9.78 7.58 -5.85
CA ASN A 142 -10.32 8.28 -7.02
C ASN A 142 -11.10 7.31 -7.92
N LEU A 143 -12.36 7.63 -8.18
CA LEU A 143 -13.25 6.80 -9.00
C LEU A 143 -12.79 6.67 -10.47
N ARG A 144 -11.89 7.54 -10.95
CA ARG A 144 -11.28 7.38 -12.27
C ARG A 144 -10.44 6.09 -12.38
N GLN A 145 -10.06 5.50 -11.24
CA GLN A 145 -9.34 4.21 -11.18
C GLN A 145 -10.29 3.01 -11.15
N TRP A 146 -11.55 3.16 -11.55
CA TRP A 146 -12.57 2.11 -11.47
C TRP A 146 -12.13 0.81 -12.17
N GLU A 147 -11.45 0.90 -13.30
CA GLU A 147 -10.91 -0.28 -14.00
C GLU A 147 -9.93 -1.06 -13.11
N ASN A 148 -9.00 -0.38 -12.45
CA ASN A 148 -8.06 -1.02 -11.53
C ASN A 148 -8.77 -1.56 -10.27
N MET A 149 -9.89 -0.96 -9.85
CA MET A 149 -10.62 -1.36 -8.65
C MET A 149 -11.63 -2.48 -8.89
N LEU A 150 -12.11 -2.63 -10.12
CA LEU A 150 -13.07 -3.68 -10.51
C LEU A 150 -12.43 -4.81 -11.33
N TYR A 151 -11.12 -4.80 -11.47
CA TYR A 151 -10.32 -5.83 -12.10
C TYR A 151 -9.39 -6.50 -11.08
N GLY A 152 -9.71 -7.74 -10.66
CA GLY A 152 -9.03 -8.44 -9.57
C GLY A 152 -7.51 -8.52 -9.74
N TRP A 153 -7.02 -8.83 -10.95
CA TRP A 153 -5.59 -8.89 -11.26
C TRP A 153 -4.79 -7.67 -10.77
N GLN A 154 -5.41 -6.50 -10.77
CA GLN A 154 -4.74 -5.23 -10.44
C GLN A 154 -4.43 -5.04 -8.96
N PHE A 155 -4.87 -5.95 -8.04
CA PHE A 155 -4.55 -5.82 -6.61
C PHE A 155 -3.04 -5.81 -6.34
N GLN A 156 -2.22 -6.34 -7.26
CA GLN A 156 -0.76 -6.30 -7.21
C GLN A 156 -0.20 -4.87 -7.16
N ILE A 157 -0.85 -3.91 -7.82
CA ILE A 157 -0.43 -2.50 -7.84
C ILE A 157 -0.60 -1.86 -6.45
N PRO A 158 -1.81 -1.80 -5.85
CA PRO A 158 -1.96 -1.26 -4.50
C PRO A 158 -1.20 -2.06 -3.44
N MET A 159 -1.01 -3.37 -3.62
CA MET A 159 -0.13 -4.18 -2.78
C MET A 159 1.31 -3.67 -2.82
N SER A 160 1.88 -3.48 -4.01
CA SER A 160 3.23 -2.95 -4.18
C SER A 160 3.37 -1.55 -3.56
N VAL A 161 2.41 -0.66 -3.80
CA VAL A 161 2.41 0.70 -3.23
C VAL A 161 2.34 0.67 -1.70
N PHE A 162 1.48 -0.17 -1.13
CA PHE A 162 1.39 -0.31 0.33
C PHE A 162 2.72 -0.74 0.94
N PHE A 163 3.35 -1.79 0.39
CA PHE A 163 4.62 -2.28 0.91
C PHE A 163 5.78 -1.29 0.66
N MET A 164 5.76 -0.52 -0.42
CA MET A 164 6.69 0.59 -0.64
C MET A 164 6.55 1.66 0.43
N LEU A 165 5.33 2.11 0.72
CA LEU A 165 5.07 3.10 1.77
C LEU A 165 5.41 2.58 3.16
N LEU A 166 5.12 1.31 3.44
CA LEU A 166 5.47 0.66 4.70
C LEU A 166 6.99 0.59 4.88
N GLY A 167 7.71 0.20 3.83
CA GLY A 167 9.18 0.17 3.82
C GLY A 167 9.76 1.54 4.11
N PHE A 168 9.29 2.58 3.43
CA PHE A 168 9.70 3.95 3.64
C PHE A 168 9.39 4.45 5.07
N TYR A 169 8.17 4.23 5.55
CA TYR A 169 7.76 4.63 6.90
C TYR A 169 8.60 3.98 8.00
N LEU A 170 8.96 2.69 7.83
CA LEU A 170 9.72 1.95 8.81
C LEU A 170 11.22 2.27 8.79
N VAL A 171 11.75 2.64 7.64
CA VAL A 171 13.14 3.12 7.51
C VAL A 171 13.39 4.36 8.38
N GLU A 172 12.38 5.22 8.58
CA GLU A 172 12.52 6.40 9.44
C GLU A 172 12.60 6.06 10.94
N LYS A 173 12.31 4.82 11.32
CA LYS A 173 12.35 4.41 12.73
C LYS A 173 13.76 3.97 13.14
N ASP A 174 14.27 4.55 14.22
CA ASP A 174 15.61 4.27 14.76
C ASP A 174 15.61 2.98 15.61
N ASN A 175 15.31 1.82 14.98
CA ASN A 175 15.46 0.51 15.60
C ASN A 175 15.68 -0.61 14.57
N ASN A 176 16.31 -1.70 15.00
CA ASN A 176 16.70 -2.80 14.13
C ASN A 176 15.52 -3.60 13.60
N ILE A 177 14.47 -3.78 14.39
CA ILE A 177 13.27 -4.53 13.98
C ILE A 177 12.56 -3.80 12.85
N SER A 178 12.35 -2.48 12.98
CA SER A 178 11.77 -1.66 11.93
C SER A 178 12.62 -1.69 10.65
N PHE A 179 13.93 -1.66 10.77
CA PHE A 179 14.82 -1.78 9.61
C PHE A 179 14.65 -3.13 8.91
N ILE A 180 14.62 -4.25 9.64
CA ILE A 180 14.42 -5.58 9.05
C ILE A 180 13.06 -5.66 8.34
N ILE A 181 11.99 -5.18 9.00
CA ILE A 181 10.65 -5.18 8.40
C ILE A 181 10.61 -4.26 7.16
N SER A 182 11.34 -3.13 7.17
CA SER A 182 11.41 -2.24 6.00
C SER A 182 12.07 -2.91 4.80
N VAL A 183 13.14 -3.70 5.02
CA VAL A 183 13.79 -4.50 3.98
C VAL A 183 12.84 -5.56 3.43
N ILE A 184 12.14 -6.28 4.29
CA ILE A 184 11.14 -7.28 3.88
C ILE A 184 10.03 -6.61 3.06
N ALA A 185 9.53 -5.46 3.50
CA ALA A 185 8.51 -4.69 2.78
C ALA A 185 9.03 -4.23 1.40
N ALA A 186 10.27 -3.77 1.30
CA ALA A 186 10.88 -3.38 0.03
C ALA A 186 10.99 -4.56 -0.94
N ILE A 187 11.36 -5.75 -0.46
CA ILE A 187 11.38 -6.98 -1.26
C ILE A 187 9.96 -7.34 -1.72
N ILE A 188 8.97 -7.34 -0.81
CA ILE A 188 7.57 -7.64 -1.18
C ILE A 188 7.07 -6.64 -2.22
N SER A 189 7.35 -5.35 -2.06
CA SER A 189 6.98 -4.32 -3.03
C SER A 189 7.57 -4.61 -4.41
N SER A 190 8.88 -4.88 -4.48
CA SER A 190 9.60 -5.13 -5.73
C SER A 190 9.10 -6.36 -6.48
N PHE A 191 8.77 -7.44 -5.76
CA PHE A 191 8.26 -8.69 -6.33
C PHE A 191 6.72 -8.79 -6.32
N SER A 192 6.04 -7.66 -6.17
CA SER A 192 4.59 -7.53 -6.38
C SER A 192 4.28 -6.82 -7.69
N PHE A 193 5.05 -5.79 -8.03
CA PHE A 193 4.94 -5.04 -9.28
C PHE A 193 6.25 -4.29 -9.56
N ALA A 194 6.69 -4.18 -10.81
CA ALA A 194 8.01 -3.63 -11.15
C ALA A 194 8.26 -2.22 -10.59
N ASN A 195 7.23 -1.37 -10.53
CA ASN A 195 7.35 -0.03 -9.93
C ASN A 195 7.76 -0.06 -8.45
N GLY A 196 7.55 -1.18 -7.76
CA GLY A 196 7.98 -1.38 -6.37
C GLY A 196 9.50 -1.31 -6.17
N ILE A 197 10.29 -1.52 -7.25
CA ILE A 197 11.76 -1.36 -7.21
C ILE A 197 12.15 0.07 -6.80
N ALA A 198 11.30 1.05 -7.08
CA ALA A 198 11.55 2.44 -6.74
C ALA A 198 11.74 2.70 -5.24
N VAL A 199 11.29 1.79 -4.36
CA VAL A 199 11.50 1.90 -2.92
C VAL A 199 12.98 2.00 -2.56
N TRP A 200 13.85 1.27 -3.27
CA TRP A 200 15.28 1.21 -2.97
C TRP A 200 15.99 2.56 -3.11
N PRO A 201 15.89 3.26 -4.24
CA PRO A 201 16.48 4.60 -4.36
C PRO A 201 15.71 5.67 -3.59
N ILE A 202 14.37 5.62 -3.50
CA ILE A 202 13.56 6.65 -2.83
C ILE A 202 13.82 6.68 -1.32
N ALA A 203 14.09 5.54 -0.67
CA ALA A 203 14.35 5.49 0.76
C ALA A 203 15.79 5.89 1.15
N LEU A 204 16.73 5.99 0.20
CA LEU A 204 18.13 6.34 0.51
C LEU A 204 18.29 7.66 1.27
N PRO A 205 17.64 8.78 0.90
CA PRO A 205 17.76 10.03 1.66
C PRO A 205 17.35 9.87 3.13
N ALA A 206 16.24 9.15 3.39
CA ALA A 206 15.79 8.88 4.75
C ALA A 206 16.80 8.02 5.52
N LEU A 207 17.37 6.98 4.90
CA LEU A 207 18.43 6.15 5.49
C LEU A 207 19.65 6.95 5.86
N PHE A 208 20.13 7.83 4.97
CA PHE A 208 21.30 8.68 5.25
C PHE A 208 21.06 9.66 6.39
N VAL A 209 19.83 10.13 6.58
CA VAL A 209 19.47 11.05 7.65
C VAL A 209 19.28 10.30 8.97
N CYS A 210 18.45 9.26 8.97
CA CYS A 210 18.03 8.57 10.20
C CYS A 210 19.07 7.58 10.71
N HIS A 211 19.86 6.92 9.82
CA HIS A 211 20.84 5.90 10.18
C HIS A 211 22.29 6.34 9.91
N LYS A 212 22.58 7.64 9.97
CA LYS A 212 23.91 8.19 9.71
C LYS A 212 25.05 7.50 10.48
N LYS A 213 24.78 7.05 11.70
CA LYS A 213 25.77 6.35 12.55
C LYS A 213 25.85 4.85 12.28
N GLU A 214 24.83 4.27 11.62
CA GLU A 214 24.71 2.84 11.36
C GLU A 214 24.94 2.51 9.88
N LYS A 215 26.15 2.79 9.39
CA LYS A 215 26.54 2.60 7.98
C LYS A 215 26.24 1.21 7.44
N LEU A 216 26.26 0.18 8.30
CA LEU A 216 25.94 -1.20 7.91
C LEU A 216 24.51 -1.32 7.36
N LYS A 217 23.53 -0.65 7.95
CA LYS A 217 22.15 -0.65 7.46
C LYS A 217 22.06 -0.05 6.05
N ILE A 218 22.80 1.05 5.82
CA ILE A 218 22.86 1.71 4.51
C ILE A 218 23.48 0.76 3.46
N TYR A 219 24.60 0.09 3.80
CA TYR A 219 25.25 -0.85 2.90
C TYR A 219 24.36 -2.06 2.59
N ILE A 220 23.69 -2.62 3.59
CA ILE A 220 22.72 -3.74 3.39
C ILE A 220 21.61 -3.30 2.44
N TRP A 221 21.04 -2.12 2.65
CA TRP A 221 19.96 -1.59 1.80
C TRP A 221 20.42 -1.42 0.35
N ILE A 222 21.56 -0.77 0.14
CA ILE A 222 22.12 -0.56 -1.20
C ILE A 222 22.42 -1.90 -1.87
N PHE A 223 23.08 -2.84 -1.17
CA PHE A 223 23.42 -4.15 -1.70
C PHE A 223 22.18 -4.94 -2.13
N LEU A 224 21.15 -5.00 -1.28
CA LEU A 224 19.90 -5.70 -1.61
C LEU A 224 19.15 -5.02 -2.76
N GLY A 225 19.14 -3.68 -2.80
CA GLY A 225 18.59 -2.93 -3.91
C GLY A 225 19.28 -3.25 -5.24
N PHE A 226 20.60 -3.34 -5.24
CA PHE A 226 21.36 -3.77 -6.44
C PHE A 226 21.05 -5.21 -6.84
N LEU A 227 20.91 -6.14 -5.89
CA LEU A 227 20.53 -7.52 -6.19
C LEU A 227 19.15 -7.60 -6.85
N VAL A 228 18.17 -6.85 -6.33
CA VAL A 228 16.82 -6.79 -6.91
C VAL A 228 16.86 -6.20 -8.32
N MET A 229 17.57 -5.08 -8.51
CA MET A 229 17.70 -4.46 -9.83
C MET A 229 18.41 -5.40 -10.83
N PHE A 230 19.47 -6.07 -10.39
CA PHE A 230 20.18 -7.04 -11.23
C PHE A 230 19.27 -8.19 -11.66
N PHE A 231 18.46 -8.72 -10.74
CA PHE A 231 17.47 -9.76 -11.06
C PHE A 231 16.51 -9.29 -12.16
N TYR A 232 15.98 -8.07 -12.06
CA TYR A 232 15.08 -7.52 -13.08
C TYR A 232 15.75 -7.22 -14.41
N LEU A 233 17.04 -6.91 -14.43
CA LEU A 233 17.78 -6.66 -15.66
C LEU A 233 18.26 -7.94 -16.35
N SER A 234 18.34 -9.05 -15.62
CA SER A 234 18.79 -10.34 -16.12
C SER A 234 17.67 -11.26 -16.60
N GLY A 235 16.42 -10.95 -16.27
CA GLY A 235 15.21 -11.71 -16.67
C GLY A 235 14.54 -11.14 -17.87
#